data_86eebc664dcc4910c19c7753920fbbc8
#
_entry.id   86eebc664dcc4910c19c7753920fbbc8
#
_cell.length_a   1.000
_cell.length_b   1.000
_cell.length_c   1.000
_cell.angle_alpha   90.00
_cell.angle_beta   90.00
_cell.angle_gamma   90.00
#
_symmetry.space_group_name_H-M   'P 1'
#
loop_
_entity.id
_entity.type
_entity.pdbx_description
1 polymer ?
#
loop_
_entity_poly.entity_id
_entity_poly.type
_entity_poly.pdbx_seq_one_letter_code
_entity_poly.pdbx_strand_id
1 'polypeptide(L)'
;MMQAAAIPATANEIVGDPLTAVLGCDNAVLAIITAITGPSYRPLGEMMAFCGDRQIGSLSSGCIEADLARHSRCALSDGPLRLRYGEGSPWLDLSLPCGGGLEITLIPRPCPKLLADIATARAARQAAALCVMPDLDLRRCEPGPTGPVPDGFRIALIPPPRFLIFGQGPEAVVFAGLVRAAGYSHLVLAPDAETLAQAKAQGCATRPLHWPALPADLEIDNRSAVVLFFHDHDWEPPILARALASPAFYIGAQGSRRARDMRLDRLRQLGVTDGLDRLHGPIGLIASARDPKVLAVSVLAEVLDKAS
;
A
#
# COMPACT_ATOMS: atom_id res chain seq x y z
N MET A 1 -14.13 29.49 40.48
CA MET A 1 -14.17 29.19 39.04
C MET A 1 -12.83 28.55 38.66
N MET A 2 -12.77 27.23 38.59
CA MET A 2 -11.59 26.49 38.08
C MET A 2 -11.64 26.56 36.58
N GLN A 3 -10.64 27.19 35.95
CA GLN A 3 -10.41 27.11 34.53
C GLN A 3 -10.03 25.67 34.17
N ALA A 4 -10.87 25.02 33.36
CA ALA A 4 -10.51 23.75 32.75
C ALA A 4 -9.29 24.00 31.87
N ALA A 5 -8.17 23.38 32.19
CA ALA A 5 -6.99 23.38 31.37
C ALA A 5 -7.33 22.74 29.99
N ALA A 6 -7.17 23.52 28.94
CA ALA A 6 -7.35 23.01 27.58
C ALA A 6 -6.36 21.85 27.35
N ILE A 7 -6.88 20.69 27.04
CA ILE A 7 -6.07 19.54 26.60
C ILE A 7 -5.40 19.97 25.29
N PRO A 8 -4.05 19.94 25.20
CA PRO A 8 -3.39 20.27 23.94
C PRO A 8 -3.86 19.31 22.85
N ALA A 9 -4.24 19.86 21.70
CA ALA A 9 -4.62 19.06 20.54
C ALA A 9 -3.42 18.18 20.15
N THR A 10 -3.56 16.88 20.32
CA THR A 10 -2.56 15.89 19.89
C THR A 10 -2.44 15.97 18.37
N ALA A 11 -1.21 16.09 17.86
CA ALA A 11 -0.97 16.09 16.43
C ALA A 11 -1.25 14.68 15.87
N ASN A 12 -2.37 14.53 15.17
CA ASN A 12 -2.76 13.27 14.54
C ASN A 12 -2.29 13.24 13.09
N GLU A 13 -1.30 12.39 12.79
CA GLU A 13 -0.79 12.15 11.44
C GLU A 13 -1.49 10.93 10.83
N ILE A 14 -2.66 11.14 10.23
CA ILE A 14 -3.50 10.06 9.67
C ILE A 14 -2.78 9.27 8.57
N VAL A 15 -1.81 9.87 7.88
CA VAL A 15 -1.12 9.29 6.69
C VAL A 15 0.28 8.75 7.02
N GLY A 16 0.73 8.80 8.26
CA GLY A 16 2.03 8.27 8.67
C GLY A 16 2.08 6.73 8.72
N ASP A 17 3.28 6.16 8.65
CA ASP A 17 3.52 4.72 8.85
C ASP A 17 3.77 4.42 10.34
N PRO A 18 2.87 3.69 11.01
CA PRO A 18 2.99 3.40 12.43
C PRO A 18 4.25 2.64 12.81
N LEU A 19 4.70 1.68 11.99
CA LEU A 19 5.89 0.87 12.27
C LEU A 19 7.17 1.71 12.20
N THR A 20 7.26 2.62 11.25
CA THR A 20 8.39 3.56 11.16
C THR A 20 8.40 4.55 12.32
N ALA A 21 7.22 5.03 12.73
CA ALA A 21 7.10 5.97 13.85
C ALA A 21 7.55 5.34 15.17
N VAL A 22 7.23 4.08 15.41
CA VAL A 22 7.61 3.35 16.63
C VAL A 22 9.11 3.14 16.71
N LEU A 23 9.80 2.91 15.59
CA LEU A 23 11.27 2.75 15.54
C LEU A 23 12.05 3.94 16.11
N GLY A 24 11.53 5.15 15.98
CA GLY A 24 12.17 6.38 16.44
C GLY A 24 11.71 6.88 17.82
N CYS A 25 11.01 6.04 18.61
CA CYS A 25 10.35 6.48 19.84
C CYS A 25 10.52 5.47 20.99
N ASP A 26 11.27 5.83 22.04
CA ASP A 26 11.54 4.96 23.19
C ASP A 26 10.29 4.55 23.99
N ASN A 27 9.30 5.42 24.07
CA ASN A 27 8.02 5.19 24.77
C ASN A 27 6.87 5.07 23.78
N ALA A 28 7.07 4.30 22.71
CA ALA A 28 6.03 4.03 21.74
C ALA A 28 5.06 2.95 22.23
N VAL A 29 3.81 3.05 21.80
CA VAL A 29 2.81 1.99 21.90
C VAL A 29 2.24 1.72 20.53
N LEU A 30 2.25 0.47 20.10
CA LEU A 30 1.63 0.02 18.86
C LEU A 30 0.24 -0.54 19.20
N ALA A 31 -0.79 0.03 18.59
CA ALA A 31 -2.17 -0.44 18.66
C ALA A 31 -2.51 -1.20 17.39
N ILE A 32 -3.09 -2.40 17.52
CA ILE A 32 -3.34 -3.32 16.39
C ILE A 32 -4.77 -3.85 16.48
N ILE A 33 -5.55 -3.80 15.39
CA ILE A 33 -6.85 -4.47 15.33
C ILE A 33 -6.63 -5.98 15.20
N THR A 34 -6.97 -6.73 16.25
CA THR A 34 -6.79 -8.18 16.33
C THR A 34 -8.08 -8.99 16.15
N ALA A 35 -9.26 -8.37 16.30
CA ALA A 35 -10.53 -8.97 15.91
C ALA A 35 -11.55 -7.90 15.50
N ILE A 36 -12.45 -8.30 14.61
CA ILE A 36 -13.57 -7.49 14.12
C ILE A 36 -14.85 -8.32 14.22
N THR A 37 -15.94 -7.71 14.71
CA THR A 37 -17.29 -8.26 14.70
C THR A 37 -18.17 -7.28 13.93
N GLY A 38 -18.90 -7.77 12.91
CA GLY A 38 -19.75 -6.91 12.09
C GLY A 38 -18.97 -5.90 11.21
N PRO A 39 -19.59 -4.76 10.84
CA PRO A 39 -18.95 -3.76 9.98
C PRO A 39 -17.77 -3.05 10.65
N SER A 40 -16.72 -2.76 9.88
CA SER A 40 -15.55 -1.99 10.34
C SER A 40 -15.05 -1.04 9.26
N TYR A 41 -14.57 0.14 9.64
CA TYR A 41 -13.90 1.09 8.74
C TYR A 41 -12.48 0.69 8.38
N ARG A 42 -11.85 -0.17 9.20
CA ARG A 42 -10.46 -0.60 9.02
C ARG A 42 -10.38 -2.13 9.01
N PRO A 43 -9.46 -2.70 8.24
CA PRO A 43 -9.29 -4.15 8.19
C PRO A 43 -8.61 -4.71 9.44
N LEU A 44 -8.64 -6.03 9.58
CA LEU A 44 -7.80 -6.77 10.51
C LEU A 44 -6.32 -6.47 10.28
N GLY A 45 -5.55 -6.34 11.37
CA GLY A 45 -4.12 -6.05 11.30
C GLY A 45 -3.79 -4.57 11.07
N GLU A 46 -4.79 -3.69 10.91
CA GLU A 46 -4.54 -2.25 10.83
C GLU A 46 -3.87 -1.77 12.11
N MET A 47 -2.94 -0.83 11.97
CA MET A 47 -2.08 -0.38 13.06
C MET A 47 -2.14 1.13 13.26
N MET A 48 -1.91 1.54 14.50
CA MET A 48 -1.74 2.94 14.90
C MET A 48 -0.62 3.01 15.94
N ALA A 49 0.20 4.05 15.88
CA ALA A 49 1.26 4.29 16.85
C ALA A 49 0.98 5.50 17.74
N PHE A 50 1.34 5.38 19.01
CA PHE A 50 1.34 6.46 19.98
C PHE A 50 2.79 6.70 20.41
N CYS A 51 3.30 7.92 20.16
CA CYS A 51 4.67 8.33 20.45
C CYS A 51 4.63 9.67 21.21
N GLY A 52 4.57 9.62 22.54
CA GLY A 52 4.31 10.81 23.35
C GLY A 52 2.94 11.39 23.01
N ASP A 53 2.91 12.66 22.58
CA ASP A 53 1.68 13.34 22.16
C ASP A 53 1.34 13.16 20.67
N ARG A 54 2.18 12.45 19.90
CA ARG A 54 1.93 12.17 18.49
C ARG A 54 1.13 10.88 18.33
N GLN A 55 0.16 10.92 17.44
CA GLN A 55 -0.65 9.77 17.02
C GLN A 55 -0.48 9.57 15.51
N ILE A 56 -0.06 8.39 15.10
CA ILE A 56 0.22 8.07 13.70
C ILE A 56 -0.66 6.90 13.25
N GLY A 57 -1.46 7.10 12.21
CA GLY A 57 -2.50 6.18 11.75
C GLY A 57 -3.87 6.46 12.37
N SER A 58 -4.85 5.60 12.08
CA SER A 58 -6.21 5.68 12.63
C SER A 58 -6.89 4.31 12.54
N LEU A 59 -7.57 3.91 13.60
CA LEU A 59 -8.27 2.61 13.67
C LEU A 59 -9.80 2.72 13.56
N SER A 60 -10.37 3.91 13.81
CA SER A 60 -11.82 4.11 13.82
C SER A 60 -12.29 5.40 13.16
N SER A 61 -11.39 6.15 12.54
CA SER A 61 -11.66 7.49 11.97
C SER A 61 -12.08 8.54 13.01
N GLY A 62 -11.56 8.44 14.25
CA GLY A 62 -11.71 9.44 15.32
C GLY A 62 -12.60 9.04 16.48
N CYS A 63 -13.34 7.92 16.39
CA CYS A 63 -14.32 7.55 17.44
C CYS A 63 -13.68 7.10 18.76
N ILE A 64 -12.56 6.37 18.70
CA ILE A 64 -11.92 5.75 19.88
C ILE A 64 -10.48 6.19 20.09
N GLU A 65 -9.89 6.97 19.20
CA GLU A 65 -8.47 7.34 19.24
C GLU A 65 -8.09 8.09 20.52
N ALA A 66 -8.97 8.95 21.04
CA ALA A 66 -8.73 9.68 22.29
C ALA A 66 -8.67 8.73 23.52
N ASP A 67 -9.55 7.71 23.55
CA ASP A 67 -9.54 6.69 24.59
C ASP A 67 -8.35 5.75 24.46
N LEU A 68 -7.99 5.35 23.23
CA LEU A 68 -6.77 4.59 22.94
C LEU A 68 -5.51 5.34 23.40
N ALA A 69 -5.44 6.66 23.21
CA ALA A 69 -4.33 7.47 23.69
C ALA A 69 -4.22 7.48 25.22
N ARG A 70 -5.35 7.45 25.93
CA ARG A 70 -5.36 7.30 27.40
C ARG A 70 -4.85 5.91 27.80
N HIS A 71 -5.36 4.86 27.19
CA HIS A 71 -4.95 3.49 27.47
C HIS A 71 -3.51 3.19 27.06
N SER A 72 -3.00 3.85 26.01
CA SER A 72 -1.60 3.70 25.62
C SER A 72 -0.63 4.20 26.71
N ARG A 73 -0.97 5.30 27.39
CA ARG A 73 -0.20 5.77 28.55
C ARG A 73 -0.21 4.77 29.71
N CYS A 74 -1.37 4.16 30.00
CA CYS A 74 -1.46 3.10 30.99
C CYS A 74 -0.64 1.87 30.60
N ALA A 75 -0.68 1.46 29.32
CA ALA A 75 0.07 0.32 28.83
C ALA A 75 1.60 0.49 29.00
N LEU A 76 2.11 1.72 28.98
CA LEU A 76 3.54 1.97 29.26
C LEU A 76 3.95 1.63 30.68
N SER A 77 3.06 1.70 31.68
CA SER A 77 3.31 1.33 33.07
C SER A 77 2.88 -0.09 33.41
N ASP A 78 1.73 -0.51 32.88
CA ASP A 78 1.03 -1.72 33.33
C ASP A 78 1.30 -2.94 32.41
N GLY A 79 1.90 -2.70 31.23
CA GLY A 79 2.18 -3.74 30.23
C GLY A 79 1.13 -3.79 29.11
N PRO A 80 1.26 -4.75 28.19
CA PRO A 80 0.36 -4.90 27.06
C PRO A 80 -1.06 -5.26 27.51
N LEU A 81 -2.07 -4.82 26.76
CA LEU A 81 -3.47 -5.08 27.09
C LEU A 81 -4.35 -5.19 25.83
N ARG A 82 -5.51 -5.82 25.98
CA ARG A 82 -6.57 -5.87 24.97
C ARG A 82 -7.75 -5.01 25.38
N LEU A 83 -8.28 -4.27 24.40
CA LEU A 83 -9.46 -3.44 24.57
C LEU A 83 -10.53 -3.87 23.59
N ARG A 84 -11.78 -3.85 24.02
CA ARG A 84 -12.94 -4.12 23.16
C ARG A 84 -13.80 -2.87 23.07
N TYR A 85 -14.10 -2.43 21.84
CA TYR A 85 -14.99 -1.30 21.53
C TYR A 85 -16.18 -1.75 20.69
N GLY A 86 -17.32 -1.07 20.86
CA GLY A 86 -18.55 -1.37 20.14
C GLY A 86 -19.19 -2.67 20.59
N GLU A 87 -19.66 -3.50 19.66
CA GLU A 87 -20.35 -4.75 19.99
C GLU A 87 -19.49 -5.67 20.88
N GLY A 88 -20.04 -6.08 22.01
CA GLY A 88 -19.37 -6.91 23.03
C GLY A 88 -18.40 -6.14 23.93
N SER A 89 -18.39 -4.78 23.89
CA SER A 89 -17.64 -3.96 24.82
C SER A 89 -18.28 -3.95 26.22
N PRO A 90 -17.48 -4.00 27.30
CA PRO A 90 -18.00 -3.77 28.64
C PRO A 90 -18.39 -2.30 28.89
N TRP A 91 -18.00 -1.39 28.01
CA TRP A 91 -18.24 0.05 28.12
C TRP A 91 -19.38 0.48 27.20
N LEU A 92 -20.54 0.82 27.78
CA LEU A 92 -21.75 1.20 27.03
C LEU A 92 -21.64 2.57 26.33
N ASP A 93 -20.73 3.42 26.76
CA ASP A 93 -20.62 4.82 26.30
C ASP A 93 -19.78 4.99 25.03
N LEU A 94 -19.09 3.95 24.54
CA LEU A 94 -18.26 3.98 23.35
C LEU A 94 -18.83 3.04 22.25
N SER A 95 -20.02 3.40 21.76
CA SER A 95 -20.60 2.72 20.59
C SER A 95 -19.90 3.17 19.32
N LEU A 96 -19.54 2.21 18.45
CA LEU A 96 -19.05 2.53 17.10
C LEU A 96 -20.25 2.88 16.21
N PRO A 97 -20.22 4.01 15.47
CA PRO A 97 -21.33 4.41 14.61
C PRO A 97 -21.66 3.39 13.52
N CYS A 98 -20.68 2.53 13.13
CA CYS A 98 -20.87 1.44 12.18
C CYS A 98 -21.64 0.24 12.75
N GLY A 99 -21.91 0.22 14.06
CA GLY A 99 -22.60 -0.88 14.75
C GLY A 99 -21.75 -2.14 14.95
N GLY A 100 -20.49 -2.14 14.54
CA GLY A 100 -19.56 -3.27 14.70
C GLY A 100 -18.80 -3.25 16.03
N GLY A 101 -17.93 -4.23 16.23
CA GLY A 101 -17.02 -4.32 17.36
C GLY A 101 -15.57 -4.51 16.94
N LEU A 102 -14.65 -3.85 17.65
CA LEU A 102 -13.21 -3.95 17.43
C LEU A 102 -12.52 -4.47 18.67
N GLU A 103 -11.66 -5.48 18.51
CA GLU A 103 -10.66 -5.81 19.53
C GLU A 103 -9.32 -5.20 19.12
N ILE A 104 -8.72 -4.44 20.03
CA ILE A 104 -7.47 -3.74 19.80
C ILE A 104 -6.46 -4.19 20.85
N THR A 105 -5.32 -4.70 20.41
CA THR A 105 -4.19 -5.03 21.26
C THR A 105 -3.20 -3.86 21.29
N LEU A 106 -2.88 -3.38 22.49
CA LEU A 106 -1.85 -2.37 22.75
C LEU A 106 -0.56 -3.05 23.16
N ILE A 107 0.51 -2.79 22.45
CA ILE A 107 1.85 -3.34 22.67
C ILE A 107 2.80 -2.19 22.99
N PRO A 108 3.14 -1.98 24.29
CA PRO A 108 4.09 -0.96 24.68
C PRO A 108 5.52 -1.39 24.38
N ARG A 109 6.36 -0.45 23.97
CA ARG A 109 7.80 -0.61 23.69
C ARG A 109 8.11 -1.88 22.88
N PRO A 110 7.51 -2.05 21.70
CA PRO A 110 7.81 -3.22 20.87
C PRO A 110 9.32 -3.30 20.60
N CYS A 111 9.86 -4.52 20.53
CA CYS A 111 11.29 -4.79 20.44
C CYS A 111 11.95 -4.01 19.28
N PRO A 112 12.91 -3.12 19.52
CA PRO A 112 13.55 -2.30 18.48
C PRO A 112 14.24 -3.14 17.40
N LYS A 113 14.86 -4.26 17.79
CA LYS A 113 15.51 -5.19 16.85
C LYS A 113 14.49 -5.80 15.90
N LEU A 114 13.35 -6.28 16.41
CA LEU A 114 12.26 -6.80 15.59
C LEU A 114 11.79 -5.76 14.56
N LEU A 115 11.58 -4.51 15.00
CA LEU A 115 11.11 -3.44 14.13
C LEU A 115 12.18 -3.06 13.07
N ALA A 116 13.46 -3.07 13.42
CA ALA A 116 14.54 -2.84 12.47
C ALA A 116 14.65 -3.94 11.42
N ASP A 117 14.48 -5.21 11.82
CA ASP A 117 14.44 -6.36 10.89
C ASP A 117 13.25 -6.24 9.92
N ILE A 118 12.09 -5.83 10.41
CA ILE A 118 10.90 -5.58 9.58
C ILE A 118 11.13 -4.39 8.63
N ALA A 119 11.70 -3.30 9.13
CA ALA A 119 12.01 -2.13 8.29
C ALA A 119 12.98 -2.50 7.16
N THR A 120 13.99 -3.32 7.45
CA THR A 120 14.94 -3.84 6.45
C THR A 120 14.24 -4.68 5.39
N ALA A 121 13.37 -5.61 5.79
CA ALA A 121 12.59 -6.43 4.85
C ALA A 121 11.68 -5.56 3.96
N ARG A 122 11.01 -4.56 4.54
CA ARG A 122 10.17 -3.61 3.80
C ARG A 122 10.96 -2.76 2.82
N ALA A 123 12.13 -2.27 3.22
CA ALA A 123 13.04 -1.51 2.34
C ALA A 123 13.52 -2.37 1.16
N ALA A 124 13.79 -3.65 1.40
CA ALA A 124 14.10 -4.63 0.36
C ALA A 124 12.87 -5.12 -0.43
N ARG A 125 11.68 -4.57 -0.17
CA ARG A 125 10.40 -4.95 -0.77
C ARG A 125 10.07 -6.44 -0.61
N GLN A 126 10.49 -7.03 0.49
CA GLN A 126 10.20 -8.41 0.87
C GLN A 126 8.96 -8.46 1.76
N ALA A 127 8.10 -9.45 1.53
CA ALA A 127 6.99 -9.73 2.41
C ALA A 127 7.51 -10.17 3.78
N ALA A 128 6.91 -9.65 4.84
CA ALA A 128 7.19 -10.02 6.22
C ALA A 128 5.87 -10.23 6.97
N ALA A 129 5.93 -10.77 8.16
CA ALA A 129 4.79 -10.85 9.04
C ALA A 129 5.20 -10.68 10.51
N LEU A 130 4.29 -10.07 11.26
CA LEU A 130 4.33 -10.01 12.72
C LEU A 130 3.26 -10.94 13.29
N CYS A 131 3.50 -11.49 14.45
CA CYS A 131 2.53 -12.26 15.20
C CYS A 131 2.36 -11.67 16.60
N VAL A 132 1.12 -11.32 16.97
CA VAL A 132 0.73 -11.04 18.35
C VAL A 132 0.50 -12.38 19.02
N MET A 133 1.35 -12.72 19.98
CA MET A 133 1.29 -13.98 20.71
C MET A 133 0.18 -13.96 21.78
N PRO A 134 -0.19 -15.13 22.38
CA PRO A 134 -1.20 -15.16 23.44
C PRO A 134 -0.84 -14.34 24.69
N ASP A 135 0.45 -14.20 25.00
CA ASP A 135 1.00 -13.37 26.07
C ASP A 135 1.11 -11.88 25.70
N LEU A 136 0.57 -11.49 24.52
CA LEU A 136 0.59 -10.16 23.91
C LEU A 136 1.99 -9.65 23.54
N ASP A 137 2.99 -10.54 23.48
CA ASP A 137 4.30 -10.23 22.89
C ASP A 137 4.21 -10.17 21.36
N LEU A 138 5.03 -9.34 20.73
CA LEU A 138 5.10 -9.18 19.29
C LEU A 138 6.34 -9.88 18.75
N ARG A 139 6.16 -10.84 17.84
CA ARG A 139 7.25 -11.62 17.24
C ARG A 139 7.18 -11.61 15.71
N ARG A 140 8.32 -11.84 15.08
CA ARG A 140 8.37 -12.13 13.64
C ARG A 140 7.86 -13.57 13.41
N CYS A 141 7.08 -13.77 12.36
CA CYS A 141 6.62 -15.08 11.93
C CYS A 141 6.72 -15.22 10.41
N GLU A 142 6.41 -16.42 9.91
CA GLU A 142 6.39 -16.68 8.48
C GLU A 142 5.31 -15.83 7.77
N PRO A 143 5.65 -15.25 6.59
CA PRO A 143 4.69 -14.52 5.78
C PRO A 143 3.45 -15.36 5.45
N GLY A 144 2.30 -14.71 5.48
CA GLY A 144 1.02 -15.32 5.17
C GLY A 144 -0.11 -14.31 5.38
N PRO A 145 -1.37 -14.68 5.16
CA PRO A 145 -2.50 -13.76 5.29
C PRO A 145 -2.66 -13.26 6.74
N THR A 146 -3.17 -12.04 6.87
CA THR A 146 -3.57 -11.49 8.17
C THR A 146 -4.74 -12.27 8.74
N GLY A 147 -4.64 -12.65 10.01
CA GLY A 147 -5.70 -13.35 10.71
C GLY A 147 -5.20 -14.25 11.84
N PRO A 148 -6.13 -14.98 12.49
CA PRO A 148 -5.80 -15.91 13.56
C PRO A 148 -4.90 -17.05 13.05
N VAL A 149 -3.93 -17.44 13.86
CA VAL A 149 -3.05 -18.59 13.66
C VAL A 149 -3.02 -19.42 14.95
N PRO A 150 -2.58 -20.69 14.95
CA PRO A 150 -2.60 -21.53 16.14
C PRO A 150 -1.94 -20.88 17.37
N ASP A 151 -0.85 -20.15 17.15
CA ASP A 151 -0.06 -19.55 18.22
C ASP A 151 -0.29 -18.04 18.39
N GLY A 152 -1.40 -17.50 17.88
CA GLY A 152 -1.69 -16.07 18.04
C GLY A 152 -2.44 -15.42 16.87
N PHE A 153 -2.07 -14.18 16.56
CA PHE A 153 -2.68 -13.39 15.49
C PHE A 153 -1.60 -12.85 14.54
N ARG A 154 -1.64 -13.26 13.27
CA ARG A 154 -0.69 -12.83 12.24
C ARG A 154 -1.13 -11.51 11.60
N ILE A 155 -0.14 -10.64 11.36
CA ILE A 155 -0.28 -9.41 10.61
C ILE A 155 0.64 -9.51 9.39
N ALA A 156 0.06 -9.57 8.20
CA ALA A 156 0.81 -9.55 6.95
C ALA A 156 1.37 -8.15 6.67
N LEU A 157 2.66 -8.08 6.38
CA LEU A 157 3.35 -6.85 5.97
C LEU A 157 3.78 -7.01 4.52
N ILE A 158 2.83 -6.78 3.62
CA ILE A 158 3.04 -6.92 2.19
C ILE A 158 3.52 -5.56 1.63
N PRO A 159 4.60 -5.51 0.82
CA PRO A 159 5.01 -4.28 0.18
C PRO A 159 3.87 -3.66 -0.65
N PRO A 160 3.67 -2.35 -0.57
CA PRO A 160 2.67 -1.69 -1.40
C PRO A 160 3.03 -1.83 -2.89
N PRO A 161 2.03 -1.77 -3.80
CA PRO A 161 2.27 -1.76 -5.23
C PRO A 161 3.30 -0.70 -5.65
N ARG A 162 4.19 -1.06 -6.59
CA ARG A 162 5.10 -0.15 -7.27
C ARG A 162 4.72 -0.08 -8.73
N PHE A 163 4.61 1.12 -9.27
CA PHE A 163 4.20 1.35 -10.65
C PHE A 163 5.40 1.67 -11.54
N LEU A 164 5.64 0.84 -12.53
CA LEU A 164 6.60 1.07 -13.60
C LEU A 164 5.82 1.54 -14.84
N ILE A 165 5.89 2.83 -15.12
CA ILE A 165 5.05 3.52 -16.09
C ILE A 165 5.89 3.81 -17.33
N PHE A 166 5.60 3.13 -18.42
CA PHE A 166 6.27 3.28 -19.71
C PHE A 166 5.37 4.01 -20.69
N GLY A 167 5.88 4.99 -21.40
CA GLY A 167 5.07 5.67 -22.38
C GLY A 167 5.48 7.11 -22.63
N GLN A 168 4.65 7.79 -23.40
CA GLN A 168 4.84 9.20 -23.74
C GLN A 168 3.50 9.92 -23.81
N GLY A 169 3.55 11.24 -23.67
CA GLY A 169 2.38 12.09 -23.77
C GLY A 169 1.55 12.20 -22.46
N PRO A 170 0.37 12.83 -22.58
CA PRO A 170 -0.43 13.24 -21.43
C PRO A 170 -0.96 12.07 -20.61
N GLU A 171 -1.25 10.92 -21.21
CA GLU A 171 -1.77 9.75 -20.49
C GLU A 171 -0.77 9.23 -19.46
N ALA A 172 0.50 9.08 -19.87
CA ALA A 172 1.56 8.66 -18.95
C ALA A 172 1.80 9.67 -17.83
N VAL A 173 1.82 10.97 -18.17
CA VAL A 173 2.06 12.06 -17.21
C VAL A 173 0.93 12.17 -16.19
N VAL A 174 -0.32 12.17 -16.63
CA VAL A 174 -1.49 12.27 -15.75
C VAL A 174 -1.61 11.05 -14.85
N PHE A 175 -1.39 9.85 -15.40
CA PHE A 175 -1.40 8.62 -14.60
C PHE A 175 -0.31 8.63 -13.53
N ALA A 176 0.93 9.00 -13.87
CA ALA A 176 2.03 9.09 -12.92
C ALA A 176 1.75 10.09 -11.79
N GLY A 177 1.22 11.26 -12.12
CA GLY A 177 0.82 12.26 -11.13
C GLY A 177 -0.24 11.74 -10.16
N LEU A 178 -1.23 11.00 -10.66
CA LEU A 178 -2.27 10.38 -9.83
C LEU A 178 -1.70 9.28 -8.90
N VAL A 179 -0.86 8.39 -9.44
CA VAL A 179 -0.18 7.34 -8.67
C VAL A 179 0.66 7.95 -7.54
N ARG A 180 1.41 9.03 -7.85
CA ARG A 180 2.19 9.78 -6.85
C ARG A 180 1.29 10.41 -5.79
N ALA A 181 0.21 11.07 -6.21
CA ALA A 181 -0.74 11.71 -5.28
C ALA A 181 -1.42 10.69 -4.36
N ALA A 182 -1.63 9.46 -4.83
CA ALA A 182 -2.12 8.34 -4.04
C ALA A 182 -1.06 7.72 -3.11
N GLY A 183 0.19 8.21 -3.13
CA GLY A 183 1.27 7.77 -2.24
C GLY A 183 2.00 6.50 -2.67
N TYR A 184 1.79 6.00 -3.90
CA TYR A 184 2.46 4.80 -4.38
C TYR A 184 3.85 5.08 -4.95
N SER A 185 4.78 4.15 -4.71
CA SER A 185 6.10 4.15 -5.36
C SER A 185 5.94 4.00 -6.88
N HIS A 186 6.65 4.82 -7.65
CA HIS A 186 6.53 4.82 -9.10
C HIS A 186 7.83 5.26 -9.78
N LEU A 187 7.95 4.90 -11.06
CA LEU A 187 9.00 5.37 -11.96
C LEU A 187 8.41 5.54 -13.35
N VAL A 188 8.58 6.73 -13.94
CA VAL A 188 8.19 7.03 -15.32
C VAL A 188 9.40 6.81 -16.23
N LEU A 189 9.24 5.97 -17.24
CA LEU A 189 10.23 5.70 -18.26
C LEU A 189 9.69 6.15 -19.63
N ALA A 190 10.28 7.17 -20.21
CA ALA A 190 9.82 7.75 -21.47
C ALA A 190 10.99 8.01 -22.43
N PRO A 191 10.76 7.88 -23.75
CA PRO A 191 11.80 8.15 -24.75
C PRO A 191 12.00 9.65 -24.99
N ASP A 192 10.98 10.48 -24.75
CA ASP A 192 11.01 11.89 -25.05
C ASP A 192 11.22 12.76 -23.79
N ALA A 193 11.96 13.85 -23.97
CA ALA A 193 12.31 14.76 -22.88
C ALA A 193 11.10 15.56 -22.35
N GLU A 194 10.09 15.77 -23.17
CA GLU A 194 8.90 16.56 -22.80
C GLU A 194 8.07 15.81 -21.75
N THR A 195 7.75 14.52 -22.00
CA THR A 195 7.05 13.66 -21.03
C THR A 195 7.80 13.57 -19.72
N LEU A 196 9.13 13.38 -19.76
CA LEU A 196 9.97 13.33 -18.56
C LEU A 196 9.95 14.65 -17.79
N ALA A 197 10.03 15.79 -18.50
CA ALA A 197 10.01 17.11 -17.87
C ALA A 197 8.65 17.38 -17.20
N GLN A 198 7.55 17.06 -17.88
CA GLN A 198 6.20 17.23 -17.33
C GLN A 198 5.95 16.35 -16.10
N ALA A 199 6.35 15.07 -16.15
CA ALA A 199 6.25 14.17 -15.01
C ALA A 199 7.13 14.64 -13.83
N LYS A 200 8.36 15.09 -14.10
CA LYS A 200 9.26 15.64 -13.09
C LYS A 200 8.70 16.92 -12.45
N ALA A 201 8.06 17.79 -13.24
CA ALA A 201 7.40 19.00 -12.72
C ALA A 201 6.27 18.67 -11.74
N GLN A 202 5.61 17.51 -11.88
CA GLN A 202 4.65 16.96 -10.91
C GLN A 202 5.31 16.24 -9.73
N GLY A 203 6.66 16.23 -9.65
CA GLY A 203 7.42 15.55 -8.59
C GLY A 203 7.50 14.03 -8.75
N CYS A 204 7.23 13.50 -9.94
CA CYS A 204 7.38 12.07 -10.21
C CYS A 204 8.86 11.69 -10.39
N ALA A 205 9.22 10.46 -9.99
CA ALA A 205 10.49 9.85 -10.34
C ALA A 205 10.52 9.53 -11.83
N THR A 206 11.59 9.92 -12.54
CA THR A 206 11.67 9.79 -14.00
C THR A 206 13.00 9.19 -14.43
N ARG A 207 13.00 8.43 -15.53
CA ARG A 207 14.19 7.85 -16.16
C ARG A 207 14.05 7.88 -17.69
N PRO A 208 15.06 8.36 -18.43
CA PRO A 208 15.06 8.26 -19.90
C PRO A 208 15.05 6.80 -20.36
N LEU A 209 14.27 6.52 -21.40
CA LEU A 209 14.22 5.23 -22.10
C LEU A 209 14.83 5.39 -23.49
N HIS A 210 16.09 5.02 -23.64
CA HIS A 210 16.83 5.24 -24.88
C HIS A 210 16.53 4.22 -25.98
N TRP A 211 16.02 3.05 -25.60
CA TRP A 211 15.73 1.93 -26.51
C TRP A 211 14.39 1.31 -26.14
N PRO A 212 13.70 0.68 -27.11
CA PRO A 212 12.47 -0.06 -26.84
C PRO A 212 12.78 -1.38 -26.10
N ALA A 213 13.32 -1.25 -24.90
CA ALA A 213 13.70 -2.37 -24.05
C ALA A 213 13.56 -1.98 -22.58
N LEU A 214 13.22 -2.95 -21.78
CA LEU A 214 13.18 -2.80 -20.33
C LEU A 214 14.63 -2.74 -19.80
N PRO A 215 15.03 -1.67 -19.06
CA PRO A 215 16.40 -1.54 -18.57
C PRO A 215 16.85 -2.76 -17.75
N ALA A 216 18.11 -3.21 -17.97
CA ALA A 216 18.61 -4.45 -17.38
C ALA A 216 18.69 -4.43 -15.84
N ASP A 217 18.94 -3.26 -15.29
CA ASP A 217 19.05 -2.98 -13.86
C ASP A 217 17.69 -2.66 -13.19
N LEU A 218 16.59 -2.64 -13.96
CA LEU A 218 15.28 -2.41 -13.40
C LEU A 218 14.73 -3.71 -12.81
N GLU A 219 14.66 -3.75 -11.49
CA GLU A 219 14.07 -4.86 -10.75
C GLU A 219 12.55 -4.83 -10.85
N ILE A 220 11.96 -5.97 -11.16
CA ILE A 220 10.52 -6.19 -11.16
C ILE A 220 10.22 -7.33 -10.19
N ASP A 221 9.50 -7.01 -9.13
CA ASP A 221 9.06 -7.96 -8.12
C ASP A 221 7.56 -8.32 -8.28
N ASN A 222 7.07 -9.22 -7.46
CA ASN A 222 5.67 -9.67 -7.45
C ASN A 222 4.67 -8.61 -6.93
N ARG A 223 5.15 -7.42 -6.56
CA ARG A 223 4.33 -6.24 -6.21
C ARG A 223 4.58 -5.07 -7.18
N SER A 224 5.14 -5.35 -8.35
CA SER A 224 5.33 -4.38 -9.42
C SER A 224 4.20 -4.48 -10.45
N ALA A 225 3.65 -3.31 -10.81
CA ALA A 225 2.72 -3.13 -11.92
C ALA A 225 3.46 -2.48 -13.09
N VAL A 226 3.47 -3.10 -14.25
CA VAL A 226 4.06 -2.58 -15.50
C VAL A 226 2.92 -2.06 -16.36
N VAL A 227 2.89 -0.74 -16.61
CA VAL A 227 1.79 -0.08 -17.35
C VAL A 227 2.36 0.71 -18.50
N LEU A 228 1.87 0.45 -19.72
CA LEU A 228 2.34 1.05 -20.95
C LEU A 228 1.31 2.01 -21.55
N PHE A 229 1.78 3.25 -21.87
CA PHE A 229 1.01 4.31 -22.50
C PHE A 229 1.71 4.79 -23.79
N PHE A 230 2.01 3.88 -24.69
CA PHE A 230 2.58 4.24 -26.01
C PHE A 230 1.48 4.38 -27.07
N HIS A 231 1.64 5.38 -27.93
CA HIS A 231 0.88 5.49 -29.19
C HIS A 231 1.64 4.79 -30.34
N ASP A 232 2.96 4.78 -30.25
CA ASP A 232 3.82 4.02 -31.16
C ASP A 232 4.03 2.60 -30.60
N HIS A 233 3.36 1.64 -31.23
CA HIS A 233 3.36 0.25 -30.79
C HIS A 233 4.67 -0.51 -31.04
N ASP A 234 5.67 0.10 -31.69
CA ASP A 234 6.98 -0.53 -31.87
C ASP A 234 7.82 -0.56 -30.59
N TRP A 235 7.50 0.33 -29.64
CA TRP A 235 8.15 0.36 -28.31
C TRP A 235 7.72 -0.78 -27.39
N GLU A 236 6.50 -1.29 -27.56
CA GLU A 236 5.86 -2.15 -26.58
C GLU A 236 6.37 -3.60 -26.57
N PRO A 237 6.55 -4.31 -27.71
CA PRO A 237 6.78 -5.75 -27.70
C PRO A 237 8.03 -6.19 -26.93
N PRO A 238 9.22 -5.54 -27.08
CA PRO A 238 10.39 -5.95 -26.30
C PRO A 238 10.27 -5.67 -24.79
N ILE A 239 9.58 -4.58 -24.42
CA ILE A 239 9.30 -4.25 -23.01
C ILE A 239 8.36 -5.29 -22.42
N LEU A 240 7.27 -5.60 -23.13
CA LEU A 240 6.26 -6.57 -22.68
C LEU A 240 6.82 -7.99 -22.61
N ALA A 241 7.65 -8.41 -23.57
CA ALA A 241 8.27 -9.73 -23.56
C ALA A 241 9.05 -9.96 -22.26
N ARG A 242 9.83 -8.97 -21.82
CA ARG A 242 10.57 -9.06 -20.57
C ARG A 242 9.68 -8.90 -19.33
N ALA A 243 8.66 -8.03 -19.40
CA ALA A 243 7.70 -7.89 -18.31
C ALA A 243 6.92 -9.18 -18.06
N LEU A 244 6.49 -9.88 -19.13
CA LEU A 244 5.78 -11.16 -19.05
C LEU A 244 6.65 -12.28 -18.45
N ALA A 245 7.96 -12.23 -18.66
CA ALA A 245 8.91 -13.16 -18.03
C ALA A 245 9.23 -12.80 -16.57
N SER A 246 8.75 -11.67 -16.06
CA SER A 246 8.96 -11.22 -14.68
C SER A 246 7.84 -11.66 -13.74
N PRO A 247 8.04 -11.57 -12.41
CA PRO A 247 7.00 -11.86 -11.43
C PRO A 247 5.98 -10.72 -11.25
N ALA A 248 5.96 -9.67 -12.07
CA ALA A 248 5.01 -8.56 -11.98
C ALA A 248 3.58 -9.05 -11.77
N PHE A 249 2.84 -8.49 -10.82
CA PHE A 249 1.45 -8.90 -10.58
C PHE A 249 0.47 -8.34 -11.61
N TYR A 250 0.84 -7.23 -12.27
CA TYR A 250 0.04 -6.59 -13.31
C TYR A 250 0.93 -6.16 -14.47
N ILE A 251 0.50 -6.47 -15.69
CA ILE A 251 1.16 -6.03 -16.92
C ILE A 251 0.05 -5.58 -17.87
N GLY A 252 0.03 -4.29 -18.19
CA GLY A 252 -1.05 -3.73 -19.00
C GLY A 252 -0.57 -2.71 -20.02
N ALA A 253 -1.28 -2.61 -21.13
CA ALA A 253 -0.97 -1.65 -22.17
C ALA A 253 -2.22 -0.98 -22.74
N GLN A 254 -2.15 0.34 -22.90
CA GLN A 254 -3.19 1.17 -23.50
C GLN A 254 -3.44 0.74 -24.95
N GLY A 255 -4.66 0.95 -25.43
CA GLY A 255 -5.01 0.77 -26.83
C GLY A 255 -6.40 0.17 -27.04
N SER A 256 -6.75 -0.06 -28.30
CA SER A 256 -7.99 -0.74 -28.67
C SER A 256 -7.86 -2.26 -28.60
N ARG A 257 -8.98 -2.99 -28.75
CA ARG A 257 -8.95 -4.45 -28.90
C ARG A 257 -8.08 -4.87 -30.08
N ARG A 258 -8.16 -4.15 -31.22
CA ARG A 258 -7.31 -4.40 -32.37
C ARG A 258 -5.81 -4.21 -32.06
N ALA A 259 -5.45 -3.16 -31.31
CA ALA A 259 -4.07 -2.95 -30.87
C ALA A 259 -3.59 -4.07 -29.96
N ARG A 260 -4.45 -4.59 -29.07
CA ARG A 260 -4.16 -5.76 -28.25
C ARG A 260 -3.85 -6.99 -29.09
N ASP A 261 -4.68 -7.29 -30.09
CA ASP A 261 -4.50 -8.49 -30.94
C ASP A 261 -3.18 -8.37 -31.75
N MET A 262 -2.92 -7.22 -32.34
CA MET A 262 -1.65 -6.95 -33.02
C MET A 262 -0.42 -7.11 -32.10
N ARG A 263 -0.54 -6.64 -30.88
CA ARG A 263 0.50 -6.75 -29.84
C ARG A 263 0.77 -8.22 -29.48
N LEU A 264 -0.27 -9.01 -29.29
CA LEU A 264 -0.14 -10.45 -29.03
C LEU A 264 0.54 -11.18 -30.19
N ASP A 265 0.22 -10.83 -31.44
CA ASP A 265 0.86 -11.43 -32.63
C ASP A 265 2.35 -11.05 -32.71
N ARG A 266 2.69 -9.80 -32.39
CA ARG A 266 4.11 -9.37 -32.34
C ARG A 266 4.88 -10.09 -31.22
N LEU A 267 4.27 -10.29 -30.05
CA LEU A 267 4.90 -11.06 -28.98
C LEU A 267 5.16 -12.52 -29.36
N ARG A 268 4.20 -13.16 -30.06
CA ARG A 268 4.39 -14.52 -30.60
C ARG A 268 5.52 -14.57 -31.61
N GLN A 269 5.63 -13.58 -32.49
CA GLN A 269 6.74 -13.46 -33.46
C GLN A 269 8.11 -13.31 -32.76
N LEU A 270 8.16 -12.70 -31.56
CA LEU A 270 9.36 -12.63 -30.73
C LEU A 270 9.62 -13.91 -29.92
N GLY A 271 8.83 -14.97 -30.11
CA GLY A 271 8.97 -16.24 -29.41
C GLY A 271 8.36 -16.27 -28.00
N VAL A 272 7.56 -15.26 -27.64
CA VAL A 272 6.84 -15.27 -26.35
C VAL A 272 5.63 -16.19 -26.50
N THR A 273 5.65 -17.33 -25.83
CA THR A 273 4.57 -18.33 -25.82
C THR A 273 3.80 -18.36 -24.51
N ASP A 274 4.49 -18.08 -23.42
CA ASP A 274 3.95 -18.22 -22.07
C ASP A 274 3.55 -16.87 -21.46
N GLY A 275 2.55 -16.89 -20.60
CA GLY A 275 2.10 -15.74 -19.82
C GLY A 275 1.39 -14.64 -20.63
N LEU A 276 1.02 -14.88 -21.89
CA LEU A 276 0.28 -13.92 -22.73
C LEU A 276 -1.10 -13.57 -22.15
N ASP A 277 -1.70 -14.48 -21.39
CA ASP A 277 -2.94 -14.30 -20.64
C ASP A 277 -2.83 -13.28 -19.49
N ARG A 278 -1.62 -13.04 -19.01
CA ARG A 278 -1.31 -12.02 -17.99
C ARG A 278 -1.31 -10.59 -18.54
N LEU A 279 -1.34 -10.44 -19.88
CA LEU A 279 -1.35 -9.12 -20.51
C LEU A 279 -2.76 -8.53 -20.51
N HIS A 280 -2.98 -7.49 -19.73
CA HIS A 280 -4.20 -6.69 -19.72
C HIS A 280 -4.22 -5.70 -20.88
N GLY A 281 -5.34 -5.61 -21.58
CA GLY A 281 -5.54 -4.65 -22.67
C GLY A 281 -6.89 -4.89 -23.39
N PRO A 282 -7.60 -3.81 -23.68
CA PRO A 282 -7.43 -2.42 -23.23
C PRO A 282 -7.43 -2.30 -21.73
N ILE A 283 -6.57 -1.41 -21.18
CA ILE A 283 -6.49 -1.17 -19.73
C ILE A 283 -7.55 -0.21 -19.25
N GLY A 284 -7.95 -0.38 -17.99
CA GLY A 284 -8.92 0.45 -17.28
C GLY A 284 -10.31 -0.14 -17.19
N LEU A 285 -10.96 0.06 -16.04
CA LEU A 285 -12.32 -0.43 -15.76
C LEU A 285 -13.39 0.31 -16.56
N ILE A 286 -13.15 1.58 -16.92
CA ILE A 286 -14.06 2.41 -17.72
C ILE A 286 -13.77 2.19 -19.19
N ALA A 287 -14.70 1.52 -19.88
CA ALA A 287 -14.55 1.21 -21.29
C ALA A 287 -14.41 2.49 -22.15
N SER A 288 -13.44 2.48 -23.07
CA SER A 288 -13.24 3.56 -24.05
C SER A 288 -12.99 4.94 -23.45
N ALA A 289 -12.38 5.03 -22.28
CA ALA A 289 -11.95 6.29 -21.69
C ALA A 289 -10.95 7.00 -22.64
N ARG A 290 -11.31 8.20 -23.12
CA ARG A 290 -10.49 9.01 -24.04
C ARG A 290 -9.83 10.20 -23.35
N ASP A 291 -10.43 10.71 -22.28
CA ASP A 291 -9.83 11.76 -21.47
C ASP A 291 -8.71 11.15 -20.62
N PRO A 292 -7.48 11.69 -20.64
CA PRO A 292 -6.35 11.16 -19.88
C PRO A 292 -6.62 11.06 -18.37
N LYS A 293 -7.42 11.94 -17.79
CA LYS A 293 -7.76 11.92 -16.36
C LYS A 293 -8.70 10.76 -16.04
N VAL A 294 -9.72 10.55 -16.88
CA VAL A 294 -10.65 9.43 -16.74
C VAL A 294 -9.92 8.11 -16.91
N LEU A 295 -9.05 8.02 -17.93
CA LEU A 295 -8.21 6.84 -18.14
C LEU A 295 -7.31 6.57 -16.95
N ALA A 296 -6.63 7.58 -16.41
CA ALA A 296 -5.74 7.43 -15.26
C ALA A 296 -6.46 6.86 -14.03
N VAL A 297 -7.64 7.40 -13.68
CA VAL A 297 -8.45 6.88 -12.57
C VAL A 297 -8.88 5.43 -12.84
N SER A 298 -9.33 5.15 -14.05
CA SER A 298 -9.80 3.85 -14.49
C SER A 298 -8.71 2.78 -14.42
N VAL A 299 -7.49 3.10 -14.87
CA VAL A 299 -6.34 2.20 -14.84
C VAL A 299 -5.84 2.00 -13.41
N LEU A 300 -5.77 3.06 -12.59
CA LEU A 300 -5.35 2.93 -11.21
C LEU A 300 -6.29 2.01 -10.43
N ALA A 301 -7.60 2.16 -10.61
CA ALA A 301 -8.59 1.30 -9.96
C ALA A 301 -8.44 -0.17 -10.40
N GLU A 302 -8.23 -0.44 -11.70
CA GLU A 302 -7.99 -1.80 -12.20
C GLU A 302 -6.72 -2.42 -11.59
N VAL A 303 -5.61 -1.66 -11.57
CA VAL A 303 -4.35 -2.17 -11.01
C VAL A 303 -4.49 -2.48 -9.52
N LEU A 304 -5.18 -1.63 -8.76
CA LEU A 304 -5.38 -1.84 -7.33
C LEU A 304 -6.34 -3.01 -7.04
N ASP A 305 -7.36 -3.23 -7.87
CA ASP A 305 -8.22 -4.42 -7.80
C ASP A 305 -7.41 -5.73 -7.94
N LYS A 306 -6.41 -5.75 -8.81
CA LYS A 306 -5.51 -6.91 -9.01
C LYS A 306 -4.42 -7.03 -7.94
N ALA A 307 -4.17 -5.98 -7.17
CA ALA A 307 -3.18 -5.98 -6.09
C ALA A 307 -3.73 -6.48 -4.74
N SER A 308 -5.07 -6.61 -4.64
CA SER A 308 -5.83 -6.95 -3.42
C SER A 308 -5.76 -8.43 -3.07
#